data_a8cd01429c3fcd9b2ba62ba6e99f0919
#
_entry.id   a8cd01429c3fcd9b2ba62ba6e99f0919
#
_cell.length_a   1.000
_cell.length_b   1.000
_cell.length_c   1.000
_cell.angle_alpha   90.00
_cell.angle_beta   90.00
_cell.angle_gamma   90.00
#
_symmetry.space_group_name_H-M   'P 1'
#
loop_
_entity.id
_entity.type
_entity.pdbx_description
1 polymer ?
#
loop_
_entity_poly.entity_id
_entity_poly.type
_entity_poly.pdbx_seq_one_letter_code
_entity_poly.pdbx_strand_id
1 'polypeptide(L)'
;EHIFSECPDITAVIQFAAYKAVGESVSKPIEYYYNNLNCTLVILDVMRHHNCHNFVFSSSATVYGDPASVPITEDFPTGATTNPYGTTKVFTERILQDVCKADPSLNVALLRYFNPIGAHKSGLIGEDPNGIPNNLMPYIAKVAVGKLEKVHVFGNDYPTPDGTGVRDYIHVVDLARGHVCAIKKLETNC
;
A
#
# COMPACT_ATOMS: atom_id res chain seq x y z
N GLU A 1 -9.70 -8.40 -17.90
CA GLU A 1 -9.65 -9.27 -19.09
C GLU A 1 -9.37 -8.48 -20.37
N HIS A 2 -10.17 -7.47 -20.71
CA HIS A 2 -10.03 -6.67 -21.93
C HIS A 2 -8.59 -6.18 -22.17
N ILE A 3 -7.93 -5.58 -21.18
CA ILE A 3 -6.55 -5.09 -21.26
C ILE A 3 -5.57 -6.24 -21.61
N PHE A 4 -5.67 -7.38 -20.99
CA PHE A 4 -4.81 -8.53 -21.27
C PHE A 4 -5.05 -9.14 -22.66
N SER A 5 -6.29 -9.05 -23.15
CA SER A 5 -6.62 -9.49 -24.51
C SER A 5 -6.05 -8.53 -25.59
N GLU A 6 -6.01 -7.23 -25.31
CA GLU A 6 -5.43 -6.24 -26.23
C GLU A 6 -3.90 -6.15 -26.14
N CYS A 7 -3.34 -6.49 -24.98
CA CYS A 7 -1.90 -6.43 -24.69
C CYS A 7 -1.41 -7.81 -24.21
N PRO A 8 -1.25 -8.79 -25.10
CA PRO A 8 -0.89 -10.17 -24.72
C PRO A 8 0.56 -10.31 -24.22
N ASP A 9 1.36 -9.27 -24.30
CA ASP A 9 2.75 -9.17 -23.85
C ASP A 9 2.90 -8.68 -22.41
N ILE A 10 1.79 -8.53 -21.65
CA ILE A 10 1.85 -8.21 -20.22
C ILE A 10 2.45 -9.38 -19.45
N THR A 11 3.61 -9.15 -18.83
CA THR A 11 4.36 -10.16 -18.04
C THR A 11 4.28 -9.96 -16.54
N ALA A 12 3.81 -8.81 -16.08
CA ALA A 12 3.75 -8.47 -14.66
C ALA A 12 2.61 -7.50 -14.34
N VAL A 13 2.12 -7.57 -13.10
CA VAL A 13 1.14 -6.62 -12.55
C VAL A 13 1.68 -5.97 -11.29
N ILE A 14 1.53 -4.65 -11.17
CA ILE A 14 1.71 -3.92 -9.91
C ILE A 14 0.33 -3.46 -9.45
N GLN A 15 -0.13 -3.95 -8.32
CA GLN A 15 -1.43 -3.56 -7.77
C GLN A 15 -1.28 -2.46 -6.72
N PHE A 16 -1.67 -1.23 -7.07
CA PHE A 16 -1.87 -0.12 -6.12
C PHE A 16 -3.34 0.06 -5.73
N ALA A 17 -4.26 -0.41 -6.57
CA ALA A 17 -5.69 -0.16 -6.43
C ALA A 17 -6.26 -0.76 -5.14
N ALA A 18 -6.72 0.11 -4.24
CA ALA A 18 -7.42 -0.22 -3.02
C ALA A 18 -8.04 1.04 -2.39
N TYR A 19 -9.07 0.88 -1.56
CA TYR A 19 -9.43 1.92 -0.60
C TYR A 19 -8.37 1.98 0.50
N LYS A 20 -7.90 3.20 0.86
CA LYS A 20 -6.74 3.36 1.75
C LYS A 20 -6.97 4.24 2.99
N ALA A 21 -8.15 4.79 3.16
CA ALA A 21 -8.44 5.70 4.28
C ALA A 21 -8.75 4.93 5.56
N VAL A 22 -7.78 4.89 6.49
CA VAL A 22 -7.85 4.14 7.74
C VAL A 22 -9.12 4.47 8.54
N GLY A 23 -9.39 5.76 8.78
CA GLY A 23 -10.57 6.20 9.53
C GLY A 23 -11.89 5.83 8.86
N GLU A 24 -11.99 5.96 7.53
CA GLU A 24 -13.18 5.57 6.77
C GLU A 24 -13.41 4.06 6.85
N SER A 25 -12.36 3.25 6.86
CA SER A 25 -12.48 1.79 6.93
C SER A 25 -13.22 1.32 8.18
N VAL A 26 -13.09 2.05 9.29
CA VAL A 26 -13.79 1.73 10.55
C VAL A 26 -15.30 1.95 10.42
N SER A 27 -15.71 2.97 9.68
CA SER A 27 -17.15 3.27 9.47
C SER A 27 -17.77 2.48 8.31
N LYS A 28 -16.97 1.98 7.37
CA LYS A 28 -17.41 1.28 6.16
C LYS A 28 -16.65 -0.04 5.94
N PRO A 29 -16.59 -0.94 6.92
CA PRO A 29 -15.73 -2.13 6.83
C PRO A 29 -16.11 -3.07 5.67
N ILE A 30 -17.40 -3.27 5.39
CA ILE A 30 -17.87 -4.17 4.34
C ILE A 30 -17.39 -3.70 2.98
N GLU A 31 -17.50 -2.41 2.67
CA GLU A 31 -17.05 -1.81 1.42
C GLU A 31 -15.53 -1.97 1.23
N TYR A 32 -14.76 -1.82 2.32
CA TYR A 32 -13.32 -2.02 2.29
C TYR A 32 -12.93 -3.48 2.02
N TYR A 33 -13.56 -4.44 2.71
CA TYR A 33 -13.32 -5.85 2.45
C TYR A 33 -13.73 -6.23 1.04
N TYR A 34 -14.93 -5.84 0.63
CA TYR A 34 -15.44 -6.18 -0.69
C TYR A 34 -14.56 -5.61 -1.80
N ASN A 35 -14.23 -4.31 -1.75
CA ASN A 35 -13.41 -3.66 -2.77
C ASN A 35 -11.98 -4.21 -2.80
N ASN A 36 -11.30 -4.22 -1.66
CA ASN A 36 -9.86 -4.48 -1.62
C ASN A 36 -9.54 -5.95 -1.90
N LEU A 37 -10.33 -6.88 -1.38
CA LEU A 37 -10.11 -8.31 -1.63
C LEU A 37 -10.52 -8.72 -3.04
N ASN A 38 -11.70 -8.28 -3.52
CA ASN A 38 -12.14 -8.60 -4.86
C ASN A 38 -11.22 -8.05 -5.95
N CYS A 39 -10.67 -6.84 -5.75
CA CYS A 39 -9.69 -6.30 -6.70
C CYS A 39 -8.53 -7.28 -6.93
N THR A 40 -7.96 -7.81 -5.85
CA THR A 40 -6.87 -8.79 -5.97
C THR A 40 -7.32 -10.12 -6.57
N LEU A 41 -8.46 -10.65 -6.13
CA LEU A 41 -8.98 -11.94 -6.63
C LEU A 41 -9.26 -11.89 -8.13
N VAL A 42 -9.88 -10.81 -8.62
CA VAL A 42 -10.14 -10.61 -10.05
C VAL A 42 -8.84 -10.53 -10.85
N ILE A 43 -7.84 -9.78 -10.34
CA ILE A 43 -6.54 -9.66 -11.02
C ILE A 43 -5.86 -11.03 -11.10
N LEU A 44 -5.80 -11.78 -10.02
CA LEU A 44 -5.19 -13.11 -9.98
C LEU A 44 -5.89 -14.10 -10.94
N ASP A 45 -7.21 -14.05 -11.01
CA ASP A 45 -7.98 -14.90 -11.91
C ASP A 45 -7.68 -14.57 -13.38
N VAL A 46 -7.60 -13.28 -13.74
CA VAL A 46 -7.23 -12.86 -15.09
C VAL A 46 -5.78 -13.21 -15.41
N MET A 47 -4.84 -12.97 -14.51
CA MET A 47 -3.42 -13.31 -14.69
C MET A 47 -3.22 -14.79 -14.99
N ARG A 48 -3.92 -15.66 -14.26
CA ARG A 48 -3.90 -17.12 -14.47
C ARG A 48 -4.33 -17.52 -15.88
N HIS A 49 -5.37 -16.87 -16.43
CA HIS A 49 -5.86 -17.16 -17.78
C HIS A 49 -4.97 -16.61 -18.90
N HIS A 50 -4.09 -15.66 -18.60
CA HIS A 50 -3.22 -15.00 -19.58
C HIS A 50 -1.72 -15.31 -19.39
N ASN A 51 -1.37 -16.33 -18.59
CA ASN A 51 0.03 -16.73 -18.33
C ASN A 51 0.91 -15.58 -17.80
N CYS A 52 0.34 -14.66 -17.03
CA CYS A 52 1.07 -13.59 -16.37
C CYS A 52 1.44 -14.04 -14.95
N HIS A 53 2.73 -14.20 -14.65
CA HIS A 53 3.20 -14.90 -13.45
C HIS A 53 3.89 -13.98 -12.43
N ASN A 54 4.04 -12.69 -12.69
CA ASN A 54 4.74 -11.78 -11.77
C ASN A 54 3.76 -10.76 -11.18
N PHE A 55 3.69 -10.73 -9.86
CA PHE A 55 2.74 -9.86 -9.14
C PHE A 55 3.44 -9.09 -8.03
N VAL A 56 3.38 -7.76 -8.08
CA VAL A 56 3.86 -6.89 -7.01
C VAL A 56 2.66 -6.30 -6.27
N PHE A 57 2.54 -6.61 -4.99
CA PHE A 57 1.47 -6.11 -4.15
C PHE A 57 1.94 -4.93 -3.31
N SER A 58 1.26 -3.81 -3.47
CA SER A 58 1.38 -2.63 -2.63
C SER A 58 0.71 -2.91 -1.29
N SER A 59 1.47 -3.51 -0.36
CA SER A 59 1.03 -3.77 1.00
C SER A 59 1.25 -2.53 1.89
N SER A 60 1.27 -2.72 3.19
CA SER A 60 1.42 -1.62 4.14
C SER A 60 2.06 -2.11 5.44
N ALA A 61 2.83 -1.25 6.10
CA ALA A 61 3.32 -1.51 7.45
C ALA A 61 2.20 -1.70 8.49
N THR A 62 0.96 -1.30 8.18
CA THR A 62 -0.21 -1.55 9.05
C THR A 62 -0.49 -3.04 9.27
N VAL A 63 0.07 -3.95 8.47
CA VAL A 63 -0.04 -5.40 8.68
C VAL A 63 0.60 -5.87 9.97
N TYR A 64 1.57 -5.12 10.49
CA TYR A 64 2.25 -5.43 11.76
C TYR A 64 1.43 -5.05 13.00
N GLY A 65 0.39 -4.19 12.84
CA GLY A 65 -0.38 -3.67 13.98
C GLY A 65 0.49 -2.85 14.93
N ASP A 66 0.33 -3.09 16.24
CA ASP A 66 1.18 -2.49 17.28
C ASP A 66 2.38 -3.42 17.52
N PRO A 67 3.58 -3.06 17.06
CA PRO A 67 4.76 -3.93 17.16
C PRO A 67 5.29 -3.98 18.58
N ALA A 68 5.83 -5.12 18.99
CA ALA A 68 6.43 -5.30 20.30
C ALA A 68 7.70 -4.46 20.53
N SER A 69 8.37 -4.06 19.47
CA SER A 69 9.56 -3.22 19.52
C SER A 69 9.81 -2.52 18.17
N VAL A 70 10.72 -1.56 18.15
CA VAL A 70 11.21 -0.87 16.95
C VAL A 70 12.74 -0.95 16.92
N PRO A 71 13.39 -0.97 15.74
CA PRO A 71 12.78 -0.95 14.40
C PRO A 71 12.04 -2.25 14.06
N ILE A 72 11.01 -2.15 13.21
CA ILE A 72 10.26 -3.30 12.70
C ILE A 72 11.04 -3.94 11.55
N THR A 73 11.18 -5.27 11.58
CA THR A 73 11.74 -6.07 10.48
C THR A 73 10.66 -6.92 9.81
N GLU A 74 10.96 -7.49 8.65
CA GLU A 74 10.02 -8.31 7.87
C GLU A 74 9.59 -9.60 8.61
N ASP A 75 10.39 -10.05 9.58
CA ASP A 75 10.11 -11.25 10.40
C ASP A 75 9.06 -11.03 11.49
N PHE A 76 8.68 -9.77 11.75
CA PHE A 76 7.68 -9.47 12.79
C PHE A 76 6.33 -10.09 12.45
N PRO A 77 5.59 -10.55 13.48
CA PRO A 77 4.25 -11.10 13.30
C PRO A 77 3.32 -10.12 12.61
N THR A 78 2.50 -10.62 11.70
CA THR A 78 1.45 -9.86 11.03
C THR A 78 0.08 -10.34 11.48
N GLY A 79 -0.95 -9.50 11.36
CA GLY A 79 -2.35 -9.88 11.61
C GLY A 79 -3.02 -9.17 12.77
N ALA A 80 -2.29 -8.65 13.74
CA ALA A 80 -2.85 -7.90 14.88
C ALA A 80 -3.20 -6.44 14.49
N THR A 81 -3.97 -6.28 13.42
CA THR A 81 -4.31 -4.97 12.87
C THR A 81 -5.37 -4.25 13.70
N THR A 82 -5.28 -2.93 13.77
CA THR A 82 -6.17 -2.07 14.56
C THR A 82 -7.36 -1.51 13.77
N ASN A 83 -7.44 -1.80 12.47
CA ASN A 83 -8.48 -1.26 11.59
C ASN A 83 -8.75 -2.17 10.38
N PRO A 84 -9.96 -2.09 9.77
CA PRO A 84 -10.33 -2.91 8.61
C PRO A 84 -9.43 -2.73 7.39
N TYR A 85 -8.91 -1.52 7.11
CA TYR A 85 -7.95 -1.33 6.02
C TYR A 85 -6.71 -2.20 6.19
N GLY A 86 -6.07 -2.15 7.37
CA GLY A 86 -4.92 -3.00 7.70
C GLY A 86 -5.26 -4.49 7.57
N THR A 87 -6.43 -4.89 8.05
CA THR A 87 -6.90 -6.27 7.93
C THR A 87 -7.07 -6.70 6.48
N THR A 88 -7.56 -5.83 5.57
CA THR A 88 -7.63 -6.17 4.14
C THR A 88 -6.26 -6.43 3.55
N LYS A 89 -5.22 -5.69 3.98
CA LYS A 89 -3.84 -5.93 3.54
C LYS A 89 -3.31 -7.28 4.02
N VAL A 90 -3.53 -7.62 5.30
CA VAL A 90 -3.16 -8.94 5.87
C VAL A 90 -3.85 -10.08 5.10
N PHE A 91 -5.15 -9.97 4.87
CA PHE A 91 -5.89 -11.01 4.15
C PHE A 91 -5.40 -11.15 2.70
N THR A 92 -5.10 -10.05 2.03
CA THR A 92 -4.53 -10.10 0.69
C THR A 92 -3.16 -10.77 0.68
N GLU A 93 -2.27 -10.45 1.61
CA GLU A 93 -0.98 -11.14 1.74
C GLU A 93 -1.16 -12.64 1.95
N ARG A 94 -2.12 -13.04 2.80
CA ARG A 94 -2.43 -14.45 3.03
C ARG A 94 -2.97 -15.15 1.78
N ILE A 95 -3.89 -14.52 1.06
CA ILE A 95 -4.40 -15.03 -0.21
C ILE A 95 -3.25 -15.25 -1.20
N LEU A 96 -2.38 -14.26 -1.36
CA LEU A 96 -1.22 -14.35 -2.25
C LEU A 96 -0.27 -15.49 -1.86
N GLN A 97 0.02 -15.65 -0.58
CA GLN A 97 0.84 -16.77 -0.08
C GLN A 97 0.21 -18.14 -0.36
N ASP A 98 -1.11 -18.27 -0.20
CA ASP A 98 -1.80 -19.52 -0.45
C ASP A 98 -1.89 -19.83 -1.96
N VAL A 99 -2.07 -18.81 -2.82
CA VAL A 99 -2.03 -18.97 -4.28
C VAL A 99 -0.63 -19.36 -4.76
N CYS A 100 0.46 -18.74 -4.25
CA CYS A 100 1.83 -19.14 -4.58
C CYS A 100 2.14 -20.60 -4.19
N LYS A 101 1.58 -21.08 -3.08
CA LYS A 101 1.72 -22.50 -2.71
C LYS A 101 1.00 -23.45 -3.65
N ALA A 102 -0.16 -23.02 -4.17
CA ALA A 102 -0.97 -23.80 -5.09
C ALA A 102 -0.41 -23.75 -6.52
N ASP A 103 0.17 -22.65 -6.92
CA ASP A 103 0.79 -22.41 -8.22
C ASP A 103 2.23 -21.90 -8.06
N PRO A 104 3.23 -22.80 -8.10
CA PRO A 104 4.64 -22.43 -7.97
C PRO A 104 5.18 -21.57 -9.14
N SER A 105 4.43 -21.39 -10.21
CA SER A 105 4.83 -20.50 -11.31
C SER A 105 4.54 -19.03 -10.99
N LEU A 106 3.67 -18.74 -10.03
CA LEU A 106 3.34 -17.38 -9.61
C LEU A 106 4.41 -16.82 -8.67
N ASN A 107 5.04 -15.74 -9.08
CA ASN A 107 6.03 -14.99 -8.30
C ASN A 107 5.39 -13.73 -7.71
N VAL A 108 5.50 -13.54 -6.40
CA VAL A 108 4.88 -12.41 -5.69
C VAL A 108 5.90 -11.64 -4.86
N ALA A 109 5.89 -10.33 -4.98
CA ALA A 109 6.58 -9.42 -4.06
C ALA A 109 5.57 -8.64 -3.22
N LEU A 110 5.69 -8.73 -1.89
CA LEU A 110 4.88 -8.00 -0.91
C LEU A 110 5.66 -6.78 -0.43
N LEU A 111 5.28 -5.58 -0.84
CA LEU A 111 5.98 -4.36 -0.44
C LEU A 111 5.24 -3.66 0.72
N ARG A 112 5.76 -3.85 1.95
CA ARG A 112 5.21 -3.28 3.18
C ARG A 112 5.90 -1.96 3.49
N TYR A 113 5.37 -0.86 3.02
CA TYR A 113 5.95 0.46 3.26
C TYR A 113 5.12 1.29 4.23
N PHE A 114 5.78 2.28 4.84
CA PHE A 114 5.19 3.20 5.80
C PHE A 114 4.50 4.37 5.07
N ASN A 115 4.98 5.58 5.24
CA ASN A 115 4.32 6.78 4.76
C ASN A 115 5.04 7.35 3.53
N PRO A 116 4.54 7.13 2.29
CA PRO A 116 5.11 7.79 1.13
C PRO A 116 4.80 9.28 1.16
N ILE A 117 5.83 10.09 0.81
CA ILE A 117 5.73 11.55 0.73
C ILE A 117 6.50 12.08 -0.48
N GLY A 118 6.31 13.37 -0.77
CA GLY A 118 7.03 14.06 -1.83
C GLY A 118 6.34 13.99 -3.18
N ALA A 119 7.02 14.55 -4.17
CA ALA A 119 6.56 14.65 -5.54
C ALA A 119 7.72 14.42 -6.52
N HIS A 120 7.42 14.17 -7.78
CA HIS A 120 8.45 14.05 -8.80
C HIS A 120 9.12 15.41 -9.07
N LYS A 121 10.44 15.40 -9.29
CA LYS A 121 11.25 16.61 -9.52
C LYS A 121 10.81 17.48 -10.70
N SER A 122 10.04 16.93 -11.65
CA SER A 122 9.49 17.69 -12.77
C SER A 122 8.38 18.68 -12.36
N GLY A 123 7.79 18.53 -11.17
CA GLY A 123 6.62 19.29 -10.76
C GLY A 123 5.30 18.90 -11.48
N LEU A 124 5.33 17.90 -12.36
CA LEU A 124 4.16 17.46 -13.14
C LEU A 124 3.38 16.34 -12.48
N ILE A 125 3.95 15.66 -11.50
CA ILE A 125 3.35 14.53 -10.77
C ILE A 125 3.52 14.77 -9.28
N GLY A 126 2.41 14.74 -8.55
CA GLY A 126 2.36 14.91 -7.09
C GLY A 126 1.08 14.31 -6.52
N GLU A 127 0.83 14.55 -5.24
CA GLU A 127 -0.38 14.10 -4.54
C GLU A 127 -1.42 15.22 -4.53
N ASP A 128 -2.57 14.97 -5.16
CA ASP A 128 -3.73 15.87 -5.12
C ASP A 128 -5.00 15.08 -4.77
N PRO A 129 -5.20 14.77 -3.48
CA PRO A 129 -6.35 13.99 -3.03
C PRO A 129 -7.67 14.75 -3.22
N ASN A 130 -8.73 14.03 -3.55
CA ASN A 130 -10.07 14.56 -3.58
C ASN A 130 -10.53 14.95 -2.16
N GLY A 131 -10.94 16.20 -1.97
CA GLY A 131 -11.39 16.72 -0.68
C GLY A 131 -10.25 17.10 0.28
N ILE A 132 -10.52 16.99 1.60
CA ILE A 132 -9.56 17.32 2.64
C ILE A 132 -8.60 16.13 2.80
N PRO A 133 -7.27 16.36 2.71
CA PRO A 133 -6.29 15.29 2.87
C PRO A 133 -6.32 14.67 4.28
N ASN A 134 -6.24 13.34 4.34
CA ASN A 134 -6.08 12.61 5.60
C ASN A 134 -4.60 12.37 5.98
N ASN A 135 -3.69 12.51 5.02
CA ASN A 135 -2.26 12.37 5.25
C ASN A 135 -1.63 13.70 5.60
N LEU A 136 -0.58 13.68 6.44
CA LEU A 136 0.06 14.87 6.99
C LEU A 136 0.63 15.79 5.90
N MET A 137 1.46 15.28 4.99
CA MET A 137 2.17 16.13 4.03
C MET A 137 1.26 16.85 3.03
N PRO A 138 0.28 16.21 2.38
CA PRO A 138 -0.65 16.94 1.51
C PRO A 138 -1.52 17.94 2.28
N TYR A 139 -1.81 17.68 3.57
CA TYR A 139 -2.52 18.65 4.42
C TYR A 139 -1.64 19.90 4.66
N ILE A 140 -0.38 19.69 5.08
CA ILE A 140 0.60 20.77 5.27
C ILE A 140 0.79 21.57 3.99
N ALA A 141 0.92 20.90 2.84
CA ALA A 141 1.07 21.57 1.55
C ALA A 141 -0.13 22.46 1.22
N LYS A 142 -1.37 22.02 1.49
CA LYS A 142 -2.58 22.85 1.31
C LYS A 142 -2.62 24.06 2.26
N VAL A 143 -2.11 23.93 3.48
CA VAL A 143 -1.96 25.07 4.39
C VAL A 143 -0.87 26.03 3.87
N ALA A 144 0.27 25.52 3.46
CA ALA A 144 1.38 26.33 2.97
C ALA A 144 1.03 27.19 1.75
N VAL A 145 0.13 26.69 0.87
CA VAL A 145 -0.35 27.45 -0.30
C VAL A 145 -1.67 28.22 -0.03
N GLY A 146 -2.10 28.30 1.23
CA GLY A 146 -3.29 29.08 1.65
C GLY A 146 -4.65 28.43 1.28
N LYS A 147 -4.69 27.17 0.88
CA LYS A 147 -5.96 26.44 0.61
C LYS A 147 -6.65 25.95 1.88
N LEU A 148 -5.91 25.80 2.98
CA LEU A 148 -6.41 25.51 4.32
C LEU A 148 -5.83 26.53 5.31
N GLU A 149 -6.56 26.80 6.38
CA GLU A 149 -6.24 27.86 7.34
C GLU A 149 -5.00 27.53 8.19
N LYS A 150 -4.98 26.31 8.76
CA LYS A 150 -3.95 25.89 9.73
C LYS A 150 -3.84 24.38 9.81
N VAL A 151 -2.69 23.91 10.32
CA VAL A 151 -2.50 22.50 10.73
C VAL A 151 -3.03 22.33 12.15
N HIS A 152 -3.79 21.25 12.40
CA HIS A 152 -4.26 20.89 13.72
C HIS A 152 -3.38 19.79 14.31
N VAL A 153 -2.96 19.96 15.56
CA VAL A 153 -2.28 18.94 16.36
C VAL A 153 -3.31 18.31 17.28
N PHE A 154 -3.56 17.00 17.11
CA PHE A 154 -4.62 16.27 17.84
C PHE A 154 -4.11 15.58 19.10
N GLY A 155 -3.21 16.20 19.82
CA GLY A 155 -2.65 15.70 21.05
C GLY A 155 -1.12 15.81 21.07
N ASN A 156 -0.57 15.83 22.29
CA ASN A 156 0.85 15.92 22.55
C ASN A 156 1.27 15.08 23.78
N ASP A 157 0.52 14.01 24.04
CA ASP A 157 0.63 13.16 25.21
C ASP A 157 1.07 11.72 24.88
N TYR A 158 1.57 11.50 23.63
CA TYR A 158 2.19 10.24 23.27
C TYR A 158 3.53 10.04 23.98
N PRO A 159 3.93 8.77 24.28
CA PRO A 159 5.22 8.47 24.89
C PRO A 159 6.38 8.61 23.89
N THR A 160 6.54 9.80 23.32
CA THR A 160 7.57 10.18 22.34
C THR A 160 8.31 11.43 22.82
N PRO A 161 9.49 11.77 22.29
CA PRO A 161 10.27 12.90 22.76
C PRO A 161 9.53 14.24 22.76
N ASP A 162 8.62 14.46 21.81
CA ASP A 162 7.84 15.69 21.67
C ASP A 162 6.33 15.51 21.95
N GLY A 163 5.93 14.32 22.41
CA GLY A 163 4.54 13.98 22.69
C GLY A 163 3.68 13.75 21.45
N THR A 164 4.22 13.79 20.24
CA THR A 164 3.49 13.56 18.99
C THR A 164 3.82 12.20 18.38
N GLY A 165 3.05 11.77 17.39
CA GLY A 165 3.27 10.49 16.72
C GLY A 165 4.53 10.51 15.83
N VAL A 166 5.49 9.63 16.12
CA VAL A 166 6.66 9.38 15.25
C VAL A 166 6.24 8.52 14.07
N ARG A 167 6.72 8.88 12.88
CA ARG A 167 6.43 8.15 11.63
C ARG A 167 7.70 8.02 10.79
N ASP A 168 7.77 6.91 10.08
CA ASP A 168 8.78 6.68 9.06
C ASP A 168 8.26 7.13 7.69
N TYR A 169 9.10 7.83 6.94
CA TYR A 169 8.73 8.40 5.64
C TYR A 169 9.67 7.90 4.55
N ILE A 170 9.11 7.58 3.38
CA ILE A 170 9.85 7.22 2.17
C ILE A 170 9.48 8.20 1.05
N HIS A 171 10.49 8.67 0.31
CA HIS A 171 10.21 9.53 -0.84
C HIS A 171 9.51 8.73 -1.96
N VAL A 172 8.43 9.28 -2.52
CA VAL A 172 7.58 8.59 -3.49
C VAL A 172 8.34 8.10 -4.73
N VAL A 173 9.40 8.81 -5.15
CA VAL A 173 10.26 8.38 -6.29
C VAL A 173 11.08 7.14 -5.92
N ASP A 174 11.58 7.05 -4.69
CA ASP A 174 12.33 5.88 -4.22
C ASP A 174 11.40 4.69 -4.02
N LEU A 175 10.19 4.92 -3.52
CA LEU A 175 9.15 3.91 -3.47
C LEU A 175 8.81 3.37 -4.87
N ALA A 176 8.63 4.24 -5.85
CA ALA A 176 8.38 3.84 -7.24
C ALA A 176 9.53 3.02 -7.82
N ARG A 177 10.79 3.42 -7.55
CA ARG A 177 11.98 2.63 -7.92
C ARG A 177 11.98 1.25 -7.26
N GLY A 178 11.58 1.17 -5.99
CA GLY A 178 11.41 -0.09 -5.26
C GLY A 178 10.47 -1.06 -5.98
N HIS A 179 9.33 -0.58 -6.46
CA HIS A 179 8.38 -1.39 -7.25
C HIS A 179 8.99 -1.89 -8.57
N VAL A 180 9.73 -1.03 -9.28
CA VAL A 180 10.44 -1.44 -10.51
C VAL A 180 11.52 -2.48 -10.21
N CYS A 181 12.27 -2.31 -9.12
CA CYS A 181 13.27 -3.29 -8.69
C CYS A 181 12.63 -4.63 -8.30
N ALA A 182 11.45 -4.60 -7.65
CA ALA A 182 10.71 -5.80 -7.31
C ALA A 182 10.33 -6.60 -8.57
N ILE A 183 9.76 -5.96 -9.60
CA ILE A 183 9.48 -6.65 -10.90
C ILE A 183 10.74 -7.29 -11.46
N LYS A 184 11.83 -6.54 -11.57
CA LYS A 184 13.10 -7.07 -12.10
C LYS A 184 13.61 -8.27 -11.30
N LYS A 185 13.38 -8.29 -9.98
CA LYS A 185 13.74 -9.42 -9.13
C LYS A 185 12.86 -10.63 -9.42
N LEU A 186 11.55 -10.44 -9.58
CA LEU A 186 10.60 -11.51 -9.92
C LEU A 186 10.92 -12.17 -11.27
N GLU A 187 11.41 -11.40 -12.26
CA GLU A 187 11.81 -11.91 -13.57
C GLU A 187 13.08 -12.77 -13.54
N THR A 188 13.93 -12.59 -12.55
CA THR A 188 15.25 -13.25 -12.49
C THR A 188 15.33 -14.41 -11.53
N ASN A 189 14.54 -14.46 -10.54
CA ASN A 189 14.33 -15.59 -9.60
C ASN A 189 13.69 -15.10 -8.29
N CYS A 190 12.65 -15.78 -7.86
CA CYS A 190 12.11 -15.69 -6.51
C CYS A 190 12.06 -17.04 -5.85
#